data_b128627d5f74c94210929c7361ef05fb
#
_entry.id   b128627d5f74c94210929c7361ef05fb
#
_cell.length_a   1.000
_cell.length_b   1.000
_cell.length_c   1.000
_cell.angle_alpha   90.00
_cell.angle_beta   90.00
_cell.angle_gamma   90.00
#
_symmetry.space_group_name_H-M   'P 1'
#
loop_
_entity.id
_entity.type
_entity.pdbx_description
1 polymer ?
#
loop_
_entity_poly.entity_id
_entity_poly.type
_entity_poly.pdbx_seq_one_letter_code
_entity_poly.pdbx_strand_id
1 'polypeptide(L)'
;DVKDIDMTVGTSYTAVGESLSAGSADIGFISGGNYVLFSDDCDVLLTALRYGINKDSENAADWNDGTLEENTQDMITYYRSIILAGPSAKGQALLAKVNSGEELTWDDLNGATWSVLAPTSASGYIYPSLWLQEHYGKTIADLDHVVQSDSHSTSLARLATGQADVMVSFGHIRIKNAPNWQEKFGGTAPMVEQTGVIGVTKGIYNDMIAYSKHSDLMADEAFRKALGEAFIEIAQTDEGKQIISVFSQVGYTWGKDSDYDGERDAQAMLKSAGK
;
A
#
# COMPACT_ATOMS: atom_id res chain seq x y z
N ASP A 1 25.24 -2.09 25.47
CA ASP A 1 25.90 -1.84 24.17
C ASP A 1 25.63 -3.02 23.23
N VAL A 2 25.03 -2.76 22.05
CA VAL A 2 24.92 -3.73 20.98
C VAL A 2 26.32 -4.03 20.44
N LYS A 3 26.71 -5.29 20.41
CA LYS A 3 28.06 -5.71 19.98
C LYS A 3 28.07 -6.27 18.57
N ASP A 4 26.93 -6.84 18.14
CA ASP A 4 26.80 -7.45 16.84
C ASP A 4 25.32 -7.45 16.42
N ILE A 5 25.05 -7.49 15.12
CA ILE A 5 23.72 -7.55 14.55
C ILE A 5 23.72 -8.65 13.49
N ASP A 6 23.02 -9.73 13.78
CA ASP A 6 22.74 -10.76 12.79
C ASP A 6 21.55 -10.32 11.92
N MET A 7 21.76 -10.25 10.60
CA MET A 7 20.74 -9.82 9.66
C MET A 7 20.37 -10.95 8.70
N THR A 8 19.08 -11.24 8.62
CA THR A 8 18.52 -12.18 7.66
C THR A 8 17.49 -11.46 6.77
N VAL A 9 17.60 -11.65 5.46
CA VAL A 9 16.58 -11.17 4.52
C VAL A 9 15.54 -12.25 4.33
N GLY A 10 14.33 -11.99 4.83
CA GLY A 10 13.20 -12.91 4.66
C GLY A 10 12.73 -12.99 3.21
N THR A 11 12.19 -14.14 2.81
CA THR A 11 11.65 -14.36 1.47
C THR A 11 10.29 -13.69 1.25
N SER A 12 9.61 -13.33 2.33
CA SER A 12 8.31 -12.63 2.33
C SER A 12 8.06 -11.97 3.68
N TYR A 13 7.13 -11.03 3.75
CA TYR A 13 6.67 -10.45 5.02
C TYR A 13 6.06 -11.50 5.97
N THR A 14 5.42 -12.54 5.43
CA THR A 14 4.90 -13.66 6.24
C THR A 14 6.04 -14.40 6.93
N ALA A 15 7.14 -14.69 6.23
CA ALA A 15 8.32 -15.34 6.82
C ALA A 15 8.96 -14.48 7.92
N VAL A 16 8.94 -13.16 7.79
CA VAL A 16 9.39 -12.25 8.85
C VAL A 16 8.46 -12.36 10.07
N GLY A 17 7.14 -12.35 9.86
CA GLY A 17 6.16 -12.53 10.93
C GLY A 17 6.32 -13.87 11.66
N GLU A 18 6.52 -14.95 10.93
CA GLU A 18 6.82 -16.29 11.51
C GLU A 18 8.09 -16.29 12.35
N SER A 19 9.15 -15.59 11.89
CA SER A 19 10.41 -15.48 12.64
C SER A 19 10.25 -14.70 13.95
N LEU A 20 9.46 -13.63 13.93
CA LEU A 20 9.12 -12.87 15.12
C LEU A 20 8.26 -13.70 16.10
N SER A 21 7.23 -14.38 15.58
CA SER A 21 6.35 -15.24 16.38
C SER A 21 7.10 -16.39 17.03
N ALA A 22 8.07 -16.98 16.33
CA ALA A 22 8.93 -18.04 16.87
C ALA A 22 10.03 -17.53 17.82
N GLY A 23 10.23 -16.22 17.97
CA GLY A 23 11.33 -15.65 18.76
C GLY A 23 12.72 -15.88 18.15
N SER A 24 12.79 -16.25 16.86
CA SER A 24 14.06 -16.45 16.15
C SER A 24 14.63 -15.14 15.57
N ALA A 25 13.82 -14.09 15.55
CA ALA A 25 14.24 -12.72 15.28
C ALA A 25 13.72 -11.79 16.38
N ASP A 26 14.57 -10.85 16.84
CA ASP A 26 14.20 -9.87 17.85
C ASP A 26 13.32 -8.77 17.28
N ILE A 27 13.67 -8.27 16.08
CA ILE A 27 12.94 -7.25 15.33
C ILE A 27 12.76 -7.67 13.87
N GLY A 28 11.75 -7.08 13.21
CA GLY A 28 11.51 -7.33 11.79
C GLY A 28 10.78 -6.17 11.12
N PHE A 29 11.11 -5.93 9.84
CA PHE A 29 10.41 -4.98 8.99
C PHE A 29 9.24 -5.72 8.33
N ILE A 30 8.01 -5.29 8.63
CA ILE A 30 6.79 -6.02 8.24
C ILE A 30 5.68 -5.05 7.82
N SER A 31 4.81 -5.47 6.92
CA SER A 31 3.62 -4.69 6.56
C SER A 31 2.51 -4.85 7.59
N GLY A 32 1.61 -3.84 7.68
CA GLY A 32 0.47 -3.86 8.59
C GLY A 32 -0.40 -5.10 8.44
N GLY A 33 -0.73 -5.45 7.19
CA GLY A 33 -1.55 -6.63 6.90
C GLY A 33 -0.93 -7.96 7.31
N ASN A 34 0.41 -8.07 7.28
CA ASN A 34 1.09 -9.26 7.80
C ASN A 34 1.27 -9.18 9.31
N TYR A 35 1.57 -8.00 9.88
CA TYR A 35 1.70 -7.82 11.32
C TYR A 35 0.47 -8.33 12.09
N VAL A 36 -0.73 -7.97 11.67
CA VAL A 36 -1.97 -8.34 12.37
C VAL A 36 -2.22 -9.85 12.42
N LEU A 37 -1.57 -10.64 11.55
CA LEU A 37 -1.62 -12.10 11.59
C LEU A 37 -0.78 -12.69 12.73
N PHE A 38 0.20 -11.94 13.24
CA PHE A 38 1.16 -12.35 14.27
C PHE A 38 1.14 -11.44 15.49
N SER A 39 0.14 -10.56 15.64
CA SER A 39 0.07 -9.55 16.70
C SER A 39 -0.08 -10.12 18.11
N ASP A 40 -0.45 -11.39 18.25
CA ASP A 40 -0.43 -12.07 19.53
C ASP A 40 1.01 -12.25 20.05
N ASP A 41 1.97 -12.49 19.16
CA ASP A 41 3.37 -12.78 19.47
C ASP A 41 4.31 -11.60 19.24
N CYS A 42 3.85 -10.56 18.53
CA CYS A 42 4.63 -9.38 18.15
C CYS A 42 3.98 -8.10 18.64
N ASP A 43 4.77 -7.02 18.71
CA ASP A 43 4.25 -5.68 18.92
C ASP A 43 4.99 -4.65 18.08
N VAL A 44 4.43 -3.46 17.95
CA VAL A 44 4.97 -2.37 17.12
C VAL A 44 6.04 -1.62 17.88
N LEU A 45 7.23 -1.49 17.28
CA LEU A 45 8.27 -0.59 17.78
C LEU A 45 8.13 0.79 17.13
N LEU A 46 8.19 0.84 15.81
CA LEU A 46 8.14 2.08 15.04
C LEU A 46 7.25 1.90 13.81
N THR A 47 6.54 2.96 13.43
CA THR A 47 5.82 3.08 12.16
C THR A 47 6.64 3.89 11.17
N ALA A 48 6.73 3.44 9.94
CA ALA A 48 7.40 4.17 8.86
C ALA A 48 6.62 5.44 8.46
N LEU A 49 7.37 6.47 8.09
CA LEU A 49 6.84 7.72 7.56
C LEU A 49 7.07 7.81 6.05
N ARG A 50 6.15 8.44 5.34
CA ARG A 50 6.31 8.85 3.94
C ARG A 50 5.87 10.30 3.77
N TYR A 51 6.28 10.93 2.66
CA TYR A 51 5.71 12.22 2.33
C TYR A 51 4.24 12.06 1.95
N GLY A 52 3.42 12.98 2.42
CA GLY A 52 2.04 13.12 1.95
C GLY A 52 1.98 13.53 0.48
N ILE A 53 0.79 13.56 -0.07
CA ILE A 53 0.52 14.07 -1.42
C ILE A 53 -0.52 15.19 -1.37
N ASN A 54 -0.42 16.11 -2.32
CA ASN A 54 -1.31 17.29 -2.38
C ASN A 54 -2.77 16.95 -2.75
N LYS A 55 -3.04 15.73 -3.20
CA LYS A 55 -4.38 15.23 -3.57
C LYS A 55 -4.88 14.12 -2.63
N ASP A 56 -4.62 14.24 -1.32
CA ASP A 56 -5.06 13.26 -0.32
C ASP A 56 -6.56 13.40 0.00
N SER A 57 -7.42 13.02 -0.95
CA SER A 57 -8.88 13.05 -0.85
C SER A 57 -9.48 11.65 -1.04
N GLU A 58 -10.61 11.35 -0.40
CA GLU A 58 -11.40 10.13 -0.65
C GLU A 58 -12.30 10.26 -1.88
N ASN A 59 -12.50 11.46 -2.40
CA ASN A 59 -13.23 11.70 -3.63
C ASN A 59 -12.29 11.53 -4.84
N ALA A 60 -12.58 10.56 -5.70
CA ALA A 60 -11.78 10.24 -6.88
C ALA A 60 -11.66 11.44 -7.87
N ALA A 61 -12.69 12.25 -8.02
CA ALA A 61 -12.68 13.38 -8.94
C ALA A 61 -11.61 14.43 -8.60
N ASP A 62 -11.26 14.57 -7.31
CA ASP A 62 -10.24 15.53 -6.86
C ASP A 62 -8.83 15.18 -7.36
N TRP A 63 -8.63 13.94 -7.82
CA TRP A 63 -7.37 13.45 -8.38
C TRP A 63 -7.25 13.70 -9.90
N ASN A 64 -8.33 14.16 -10.55
CA ASN A 64 -8.46 14.19 -12.02
C ASN A 64 -8.51 15.61 -12.58
N ASP A 65 -7.83 16.57 -11.98
CA ASP A 65 -7.76 17.97 -12.43
C ASP A 65 -6.82 18.21 -13.63
N GLY A 66 -6.28 17.15 -14.24
CA GLY A 66 -5.34 17.23 -15.36
C GLY A 66 -3.88 17.39 -14.95
N THR A 67 -3.58 17.37 -13.63
CA THR A 67 -2.21 17.39 -13.13
C THR A 67 -1.88 16.08 -12.40
N LEU A 68 -0.58 15.78 -12.25
CA LEU A 68 -0.14 14.70 -11.36
C LEU A 68 -0.18 15.15 -9.90
N GLU A 69 -0.22 14.18 -9.01
CA GLU A 69 0.03 14.40 -7.59
C GLU A 69 1.48 14.88 -7.40
N GLU A 70 1.70 15.62 -6.33
CA GLU A 70 3.02 16.05 -5.88
C GLU A 70 3.21 15.68 -4.41
N ASN A 71 4.43 15.28 -4.04
CA ASN A 71 4.76 15.07 -2.64
C ASN A 71 4.69 16.39 -1.88
N THR A 72 4.05 16.37 -0.71
CA THR A 72 4.12 17.47 0.25
C THR A 72 5.37 17.35 1.12
N GLN A 73 5.62 18.35 1.99
CA GLN A 73 6.69 18.27 3.00
C GLN A 73 6.23 17.58 4.29
N ASP A 74 4.94 17.30 4.41
CA ASP A 74 4.38 16.65 5.59
C ASP A 74 4.73 15.17 5.58
N MET A 75 5.25 14.69 6.70
CA MET A 75 5.50 13.27 6.92
C MET A 75 4.28 12.62 7.57
N ILE A 76 3.72 11.61 6.92
CA ILE A 76 2.49 10.93 7.34
C ILE A 76 2.72 9.43 7.56
N THR A 77 1.89 8.84 8.42
CA THR A 77 1.94 7.43 8.80
C THR A 77 1.06 6.52 7.96
N TYR A 78 0.39 7.05 6.94
CA TYR A 78 -0.53 6.30 6.09
C TYR A 78 -0.35 6.66 4.61
N TYR A 79 -0.97 5.89 3.77
CA TYR A 79 -1.17 6.17 2.34
C TYR A 79 -2.53 5.64 1.91
N ARG A 80 -3.01 6.04 0.73
CA ARG A 80 -4.26 5.50 0.18
C ARG A 80 -3.96 4.53 -0.95
N SER A 81 -4.85 3.56 -1.16
CA SER A 81 -4.94 2.86 -2.43
C SER A 81 -5.87 3.63 -3.36
N ILE A 82 -5.54 3.59 -4.64
CA ILE A 82 -6.35 4.15 -5.72
C ILE A 82 -6.75 3.07 -6.71
N ILE A 83 -7.94 3.22 -7.25
CA ILE A 83 -8.44 2.46 -8.40
C ILE A 83 -8.22 3.35 -9.61
N LEU A 84 -7.31 2.95 -10.49
CA LEU A 84 -6.81 3.74 -11.60
C LEU A 84 -7.34 3.18 -12.92
N ALA A 85 -8.12 3.98 -13.66
CA ALA A 85 -8.54 3.67 -15.01
C ALA A 85 -7.46 4.01 -16.03
N GLY A 86 -7.31 3.18 -17.04
CA GLY A 86 -6.30 3.28 -18.09
C GLY A 86 -6.82 3.83 -19.42
N PRO A 87 -5.96 3.81 -20.47
CA PRO A 87 -6.26 4.38 -21.78
C PRO A 87 -7.22 3.56 -22.64
N SER A 88 -7.64 2.37 -22.21
CA SER A 88 -8.62 1.58 -22.95
C SER A 88 -9.96 2.31 -23.06
N ALA A 89 -10.76 1.98 -24.07
CA ALA A 89 -12.08 2.58 -24.26
C ALA A 89 -12.98 2.41 -23.02
N LYS A 90 -12.91 1.24 -22.35
CA LYS A 90 -13.67 0.97 -21.13
C LYS A 90 -13.15 1.79 -19.96
N GLY A 91 -11.82 1.84 -19.75
CA GLY A 91 -11.22 2.67 -18.71
C GLY A 91 -11.57 4.15 -18.84
N GLN A 92 -11.49 4.69 -20.06
CA GLN A 92 -11.86 6.08 -20.32
C GLN A 92 -13.37 6.35 -20.15
N ALA A 93 -14.23 5.39 -20.45
CA ALA A 93 -15.67 5.51 -20.18
C ALA A 93 -15.97 5.58 -18.67
N LEU A 94 -15.30 4.76 -17.84
CA LEU A 94 -15.41 4.82 -16.37
C LEU A 94 -14.93 6.18 -15.85
N LEU A 95 -13.78 6.64 -16.32
CA LEU A 95 -13.21 7.94 -15.93
C LEU A 95 -14.13 9.11 -16.30
N ALA A 96 -14.74 9.07 -17.48
CA ALA A 96 -15.67 10.12 -17.92
C ALA A 96 -16.89 10.23 -17.00
N LYS A 97 -17.45 9.12 -16.53
CA LYS A 97 -18.54 9.10 -15.54
C LYS A 97 -18.12 9.78 -14.24
N VAL A 98 -16.98 9.37 -13.67
CA VAL A 98 -16.47 9.95 -12.42
C VAL A 98 -16.26 11.47 -12.58
N ASN A 99 -15.63 11.90 -13.68
CA ASN A 99 -15.34 13.32 -13.93
C ASN A 99 -16.61 14.14 -14.19
N SER A 100 -17.71 13.52 -14.62
CA SER A 100 -19.03 14.20 -14.75
C SER A 100 -19.83 14.22 -13.45
N GLY A 101 -19.34 13.57 -12.39
CA GLY A 101 -20.06 13.41 -11.12
C GLY A 101 -21.14 12.31 -11.15
N GLU A 102 -21.11 11.44 -12.18
CA GLU A 102 -21.99 10.27 -12.26
C GLU A 102 -21.39 9.14 -11.41
N GLU A 103 -22.24 8.50 -10.58
CA GLU A 103 -21.81 7.33 -9.80
C GLU A 103 -21.60 6.12 -10.69
N LEU A 104 -20.51 5.39 -10.43
CA LEU A 104 -20.27 4.11 -11.08
C LEU A 104 -21.21 3.06 -10.49
N THR A 105 -21.78 2.24 -11.35
CA THR A 105 -22.55 1.05 -10.95
C THR A 105 -21.64 -0.18 -10.81
N TRP A 106 -22.13 -1.21 -10.12
CA TRP A 106 -21.41 -2.50 -10.10
C TRP A 106 -21.18 -3.05 -11.51
N ASP A 107 -22.16 -2.96 -12.40
CA ASP A 107 -22.05 -3.45 -13.78
C ASP A 107 -20.97 -2.69 -14.59
N ASP A 108 -20.79 -1.39 -14.31
CA ASP A 108 -19.70 -0.63 -14.90
C ASP A 108 -18.34 -1.21 -14.54
N LEU A 109 -18.15 -1.51 -13.27
CA LEU A 109 -16.89 -2.03 -12.70
C LEU A 109 -16.69 -3.51 -13.07
N ASN A 110 -17.72 -4.33 -12.96
CA ASN A 110 -17.67 -5.74 -13.28
C ASN A 110 -17.40 -6.02 -14.77
N GLY A 111 -17.86 -5.11 -15.64
CA GLY A 111 -17.61 -5.19 -17.08
C GLY A 111 -16.19 -4.75 -17.50
N ALA A 112 -15.33 -4.34 -16.58
CA ALA A 112 -13.94 -3.94 -16.84
C ALA A 112 -12.97 -5.06 -16.46
N THR A 113 -11.84 -5.14 -17.16
CA THR A 113 -10.73 -6.03 -16.79
C THR A 113 -9.84 -5.36 -15.75
N TRP A 114 -9.72 -5.97 -14.58
CA TRP A 114 -8.95 -5.45 -13.43
C TRP A 114 -7.59 -6.15 -13.31
N SER A 115 -6.52 -5.36 -13.20
CA SER A 115 -5.21 -5.86 -12.80
C SER A 115 -5.01 -5.62 -11.29
N VAL A 116 -4.86 -6.72 -10.55
CA VAL A 116 -4.72 -6.72 -9.09
C VAL A 116 -3.45 -7.45 -8.68
N LEU A 117 -3.03 -7.32 -7.42
CA LEU A 117 -1.93 -8.10 -6.85
C LEU A 117 -2.42 -9.32 -6.07
N ALA A 118 -1.50 -9.97 -5.35
CA ALA A 118 -1.85 -11.09 -4.48
C ALA A 118 -2.84 -10.65 -3.38
N PRO A 119 -3.72 -11.56 -2.89
CA PRO A 119 -4.71 -11.26 -1.86
C PRO A 119 -4.15 -10.73 -0.53
N THR A 120 -2.85 -10.87 -0.31
CA THR A 120 -2.13 -10.33 0.87
C THR A 120 -1.64 -8.89 0.69
N SER A 121 -1.79 -8.31 -0.51
CA SER A 121 -1.35 -6.95 -0.79
C SER A 121 -2.38 -5.93 -0.29
N ALA A 122 -1.99 -5.06 0.64
CA ALA A 122 -2.86 -4.02 1.18
C ALA A 122 -3.45 -3.14 0.06
N SER A 123 -2.62 -2.38 -0.67
CA SER A 123 -3.10 -1.48 -1.72
C SER A 123 -3.41 -2.16 -3.06
N GLY A 124 -2.89 -3.37 -3.26
CA GLY A 124 -3.10 -4.11 -4.52
C GLY A 124 -4.29 -5.05 -4.50
N TYR A 125 -4.95 -5.25 -3.35
CA TYR A 125 -6.09 -6.17 -3.23
C TYR A 125 -7.01 -5.87 -2.05
N ILE A 126 -6.47 -5.82 -0.80
CA ILE A 126 -7.27 -5.80 0.44
C ILE A 126 -8.17 -4.56 0.48
N TYR A 127 -7.56 -3.38 0.50
CA TYR A 127 -8.32 -2.12 0.61
C TYR A 127 -9.21 -1.81 -0.59
N PRO A 128 -8.82 -2.08 -1.84
CA PRO A 128 -9.75 -2.03 -2.97
C PRO A 128 -10.94 -2.99 -2.83
N SER A 129 -10.74 -4.19 -2.27
CA SER A 129 -11.85 -5.11 -1.98
C SER A 129 -12.80 -4.53 -0.93
N LEU A 130 -12.27 -3.89 0.11
CA LEU A 130 -13.09 -3.20 1.12
C LEU A 130 -13.85 -2.01 0.54
N TRP A 131 -13.22 -1.24 -0.33
CA TRP A 131 -13.89 -0.16 -1.04
C TRP A 131 -15.06 -0.69 -1.87
N LEU A 132 -14.88 -1.77 -2.63
CA LEU A 132 -15.96 -2.43 -3.35
C LEU A 132 -17.05 -2.96 -2.41
N GLN A 133 -16.66 -3.53 -1.26
CA GLN A 133 -17.60 -4.03 -0.26
C GLN A 133 -18.45 -2.89 0.35
N GLU A 134 -17.84 -1.77 0.65
CA GLU A 134 -18.51 -0.60 1.24
C GLU A 134 -19.52 0.02 0.26
N HIS A 135 -19.17 0.13 -1.03
CA HIS A 135 -19.98 0.80 -2.03
C HIS A 135 -21.00 -0.11 -2.73
N TYR A 136 -20.68 -1.40 -2.91
CA TYR A 136 -21.48 -2.31 -3.74
C TYR A 136 -21.85 -3.63 -3.03
N GLY A 137 -21.39 -3.86 -1.80
CA GLY A 137 -21.58 -5.15 -1.11
C GLY A 137 -20.83 -6.31 -1.77
N LYS A 138 -19.81 -6.03 -2.55
CA LYS A 138 -19.01 -6.95 -3.38
C LYS A 138 -17.53 -6.76 -3.13
N THR A 139 -16.71 -7.72 -3.56
CA THR A 139 -15.25 -7.66 -3.44
C THR A 139 -14.58 -7.90 -4.79
N ILE A 140 -13.26 -7.81 -4.85
CA ILE A 140 -12.48 -8.19 -6.06
C ILE A 140 -12.75 -9.64 -6.47
N ALA A 141 -13.05 -10.54 -5.51
CA ALA A 141 -13.38 -11.94 -5.81
C ALA A 141 -14.71 -12.13 -6.54
N ASP A 142 -15.59 -11.13 -6.53
CA ASP A 142 -16.88 -11.15 -7.23
C ASP A 142 -16.79 -10.58 -8.65
N LEU A 143 -15.63 -10.04 -9.07
CA LEU A 143 -15.43 -9.51 -10.43
C LEU A 143 -15.22 -10.64 -11.43
N ASP A 144 -15.87 -10.52 -12.59
CA ASP A 144 -15.80 -11.52 -13.67
C ASP A 144 -14.45 -11.52 -14.42
N HIS A 145 -13.76 -10.38 -14.46
CA HIS A 145 -12.55 -10.19 -15.25
C HIS A 145 -11.39 -9.66 -14.40
N VAL A 146 -10.66 -10.56 -13.74
CA VAL A 146 -9.51 -10.23 -12.91
C VAL A 146 -8.25 -10.91 -13.43
N VAL A 147 -7.17 -10.16 -13.55
CA VAL A 147 -5.83 -10.64 -13.88
C VAL A 147 -4.90 -10.31 -12.72
N GLN A 148 -4.34 -11.35 -12.09
CA GLN A 148 -3.34 -11.17 -11.05
C GLN A 148 -1.98 -10.83 -11.67
N SER A 149 -1.34 -9.80 -11.15
CA SER A 149 0.02 -9.37 -11.47
C SER A 149 0.94 -9.63 -10.28
N ASP A 150 2.20 -9.88 -10.55
CA ASP A 150 3.24 -10.11 -9.55
C ASP A 150 3.75 -8.82 -8.89
N SER A 151 3.55 -7.68 -9.56
CA SER A 151 4.01 -6.38 -9.10
C SER A 151 3.15 -5.22 -9.61
N HIS A 152 3.20 -4.08 -8.94
CA HIS A 152 2.60 -2.83 -9.42
C HIS A 152 3.15 -2.39 -10.78
N SER A 153 4.41 -2.69 -11.07
CA SER A 153 5.03 -2.39 -12.38
C SER A 153 4.42 -3.24 -13.49
N THR A 154 4.16 -4.52 -13.24
CA THR A 154 3.46 -5.39 -14.20
C THR A 154 2.01 -4.92 -14.42
N SER A 155 1.31 -4.52 -13.35
CA SER A 155 -0.03 -3.92 -13.47
C SER A 155 -0.04 -2.66 -14.30
N LEU A 156 0.96 -1.76 -14.12
CA LEU A 156 1.11 -0.55 -14.94
C LEU A 156 1.32 -0.86 -16.41
N ALA A 157 2.15 -1.84 -16.74
CA ALA A 157 2.38 -2.24 -18.13
C ALA A 157 1.10 -2.80 -18.77
N ARG A 158 0.31 -3.60 -18.04
CA ARG A 158 -0.98 -4.08 -18.50
C ARG A 158 -1.98 -2.95 -18.73
N LEU A 159 -2.02 -1.97 -17.80
CA LEU A 159 -2.87 -0.80 -17.93
C LEU A 159 -2.49 0.03 -19.15
N ALA A 160 -1.20 0.37 -19.31
CA ALA A 160 -0.69 1.20 -20.38
C ALA A 160 -0.96 0.61 -21.78
N THR A 161 -0.90 -0.71 -21.90
CA THR A 161 -1.10 -1.44 -23.16
C THR A 161 -2.56 -1.85 -23.40
N GLY A 162 -3.49 -1.49 -22.51
CA GLY A 162 -4.91 -1.85 -22.61
C GLY A 162 -5.21 -3.33 -22.39
N GLN A 163 -4.27 -4.09 -21.80
CA GLN A 163 -4.53 -5.47 -21.35
C GLN A 163 -5.38 -5.51 -20.07
N ALA A 164 -5.42 -4.42 -19.34
CA ALA A 164 -6.34 -4.15 -18.25
C ALA A 164 -6.97 -2.77 -18.45
N ASP A 165 -8.25 -2.64 -18.11
CA ASP A 165 -8.98 -1.38 -18.13
C ASP A 165 -8.74 -0.58 -16.87
N VAL A 166 -8.56 -1.31 -15.76
CA VAL A 166 -8.42 -0.77 -14.41
C VAL A 166 -7.28 -1.49 -13.70
N MET A 167 -6.53 -0.78 -12.86
CA MET A 167 -5.60 -1.37 -11.90
C MET A 167 -5.80 -0.79 -10.51
N VAL A 168 -5.33 -1.49 -9.48
CA VAL A 168 -5.31 -1.03 -8.11
C VAL A 168 -3.88 -0.86 -7.62
N SER A 169 -3.59 0.23 -6.90
CA SER A 169 -2.24 0.54 -6.47
C SER A 169 -2.21 1.60 -5.36
N PHE A 170 -1.04 1.83 -4.79
CA PHE A 170 -0.81 2.93 -3.85
C PHE A 170 -0.87 4.31 -4.54
N GLY A 171 -1.33 5.34 -3.83
CA GLY A 171 -1.62 6.67 -4.37
C GLY A 171 -0.44 7.36 -5.06
N HIS A 172 0.80 7.12 -4.62
CA HIS A 172 2.00 7.70 -5.23
C HIS A 172 2.43 7.02 -6.55
N ILE A 173 1.66 6.06 -7.08
CA ILE A 173 2.07 5.27 -8.25
C ILE A 173 2.31 6.13 -9.47
N ARG A 174 1.51 7.19 -9.70
CA ARG A 174 1.64 8.08 -10.84
C ARG A 174 2.88 8.96 -10.71
N ILE A 175 3.13 9.57 -9.54
CA ILE A 175 4.34 10.37 -9.27
C ILE A 175 5.59 9.56 -9.60
N LYS A 176 5.65 8.34 -9.09
CA LYS A 176 6.83 7.47 -9.22
C LYS A 176 7.10 7.03 -10.67
N ASN A 177 6.05 6.84 -11.46
CA ASN A 177 6.16 6.16 -12.76
C ASN A 177 5.86 7.05 -13.97
N ALA A 178 5.29 8.24 -13.81
CA ALA A 178 5.00 9.14 -14.90
C ALA A 178 6.23 9.46 -15.79
N PRO A 179 7.46 9.65 -15.24
CA PRO A 179 8.65 9.89 -16.06
C PRO A 179 8.99 8.74 -17.01
N ASN A 180 8.60 7.51 -16.65
CA ASN A 180 8.91 6.30 -17.40
C ASN A 180 7.68 5.67 -18.08
N TRP A 181 6.52 6.32 -18.01
CA TRP A 181 5.25 5.78 -18.49
C TRP A 181 5.28 5.33 -19.94
N GLN A 182 5.80 6.20 -20.81
CA GLN A 182 5.87 5.93 -22.25
C GLN A 182 6.97 4.92 -22.58
N GLU A 183 8.18 5.13 -22.08
CA GLU A 183 9.34 4.33 -22.48
C GLU A 183 9.32 2.93 -21.84
N LYS A 184 8.94 2.82 -20.57
CA LYS A 184 9.03 1.57 -19.82
C LYS A 184 7.74 0.76 -19.84
N PHE A 185 6.57 1.42 -19.83
CA PHE A 185 5.28 0.76 -19.67
C PHE A 185 4.45 0.72 -20.96
N GLY A 186 4.84 1.47 -21.99
CA GLY A 186 4.18 1.44 -23.29
C GLY A 186 3.03 2.45 -23.43
N GLY A 187 2.97 3.48 -22.60
CA GLY A 187 2.04 4.59 -22.76
C GLY A 187 2.29 5.34 -24.06
N THR A 188 1.24 5.82 -24.70
CA THR A 188 1.31 6.53 -25.99
C THR A 188 1.24 8.06 -25.87
N ALA A 189 0.89 8.56 -24.67
CA ALA A 189 0.85 9.97 -24.30
C ALA A 189 1.27 10.11 -22.82
N PRO A 190 1.41 11.32 -22.25
CA PRO A 190 1.69 11.51 -20.82
C PRO A 190 0.71 10.74 -19.93
N MET A 191 1.21 10.19 -18.81
CA MET A 191 0.42 9.35 -17.92
C MET A 191 -0.85 10.05 -17.41
N VAL A 192 -0.77 11.33 -17.09
CA VAL A 192 -1.90 12.13 -16.61
C VAL A 192 -3.02 12.28 -17.65
N GLU A 193 -2.68 12.23 -18.95
CA GLU A 193 -3.67 12.32 -20.04
C GLU A 193 -4.34 10.95 -20.30
N GLN A 194 -3.67 9.86 -19.96
CA GLN A 194 -4.12 8.50 -20.27
C GLN A 194 -4.73 7.78 -19.08
N THR A 195 -4.55 8.29 -17.87
CA THR A 195 -5.03 7.63 -16.64
C THR A 195 -5.80 8.59 -15.77
N GLY A 196 -6.78 8.06 -15.03
CA GLY A 196 -7.48 8.81 -14.00
C GLY A 196 -7.98 7.93 -12.88
N VAL A 197 -8.17 8.52 -11.72
CA VAL A 197 -8.62 7.83 -10.51
C VAL A 197 -10.14 7.71 -10.56
N ILE A 198 -10.64 6.49 -10.35
CA ILE A 198 -12.09 6.20 -10.33
C ILE A 198 -12.59 5.71 -8.96
N GLY A 199 -11.68 5.50 -8.01
CA GLY A 199 -11.98 5.17 -6.64
C GLY A 199 -10.77 5.38 -5.75
N VAL A 200 -11.00 5.75 -4.50
CA VAL A 200 -9.97 5.98 -3.49
C VAL A 200 -10.38 5.30 -2.19
N THR A 201 -9.46 4.59 -1.56
CA THR A 201 -9.72 3.89 -0.31
C THR A 201 -9.47 4.78 0.91
N LYS A 202 -9.93 4.34 2.07
CA LYS A 202 -9.47 4.86 3.35
C LYS A 202 -7.95 4.72 3.50
N GLY A 203 -7.37 5.45 4.43
CA GLY A 203 -5.94 5.41 4.70
C GLY A 203 -5.48 4.02 5.15
N ILE A 204 -4.34 3.58 4.64
CA ILE A 204 -3.64 2.34 4.95
C ILE A 204 -2.43 2.73 5.79
N TYR A 205 -2.31 2.22 7.00
CA TYR A 205 -1.13 2.49 7.82
C TYR A 205 0.15 1.96 7.16
N ASN A 206 1.24 2.72 7.29
CA ASN A 206 2.52 2.33 6.70
C ASN A 206 3.08 1.07 7.36
N ASP A 207 4.02 0.43 6.67
CA ASP A 207 4.83 -0.66 7.20
C ASP A 207 5.53 -0.23 8.51
N MET A 208 5.95 -1.20 9.29
CA MET A 208 6.51 -0.97 10.62
C MET A 208 7.81 -1.72 10.85
N ILE A 209 8.51 -1.35 11.90
CA ILE A 209 9.47 -2.19 12.60
C ILE A 209 8.70 -2.80 13.78
N ALA A 210 8.46 -4.11 13.71
CA ALA A 210 7.88 -4.86 14.81
C ALA A 210 8.94 -5.56 15.63
N TYR A 211 8.62 -5.92 16.88
CA TYR A 211 9.48 -6.71 17.74
C TYR A 211 8.78 -7.95 18.27
N SER A 212 9.55 -8.99 18.55
CA SER A 212 9.04 -10.24 19.13
C SER A 212 8.77 -10.08 20.64
N LYS A 213 7.60 -10.49 21.09
CA LYS A 213 7.25 -10.59 22.53
C LYS A 213 7.98 -11.77 23.21
N HIS A 214 8.58 -12.69 22.44
CA HIS A 214 9.36 -13.82 22.91
C HIS A 214 10.85 -13.53 23.02
N SER A 215 11.31 -12.34 22.65
CA SER A 215 12.71 -11.92 22.79
C SER A 215 12.98 -11.38 24.19
N ASP A 216 13.90 -12.01 24.91
CA ASP A 216 14.38 -11.51 26.21
C ASP A 216 15.00 -10.11 26.09
N LEU A 217 15.65 -9.82 24.96
CA LEU A 217 16.24 -8.51 24.69
C LEU A 217 15.17 -7.44 24.53
N MET A 218 14.07 -7.75 23.82
CA MET A 218 12.95 -6.85 23.61
C MET A 218 12.02 -6.75 24.83
N ALA A 219 12.16 -7.60 25.85
CA ALA A 219 11.48 -7.45 27.13
C ALA A 219 11.96 -6.23 27.90
N ASP A 220 13.22 -5.79 27.69
CA ASP A 220 13.79 -4.59 28.31
C ASP A 220 13.25 -3.32 27.62
N GLU A 221 12.38 -2.57 28.31
CA GLU A 221 11.79 -1.33 27.81
C GLU A 221 12.84 -0.24 27.53
N ALA A 222 13.88 -0.15 28.36
CA ALA A 222 14.93 0.85 28.18
C ALA A 222 15.75 0.55 26.91
N PHE A 223 15.99 -0.74 26.64
CA PHE A 223 16.63 -1.18 25.41
C PHE A 223 15.75 -0.89 24.20
N ARG A 224 14.45 -1.26 24.22
CA ARG A 224 13.51 -0.96 23.13
C ARG A 224 13.47 0.53 22.80
N LYS A 225 13.41 1.38 23.84
CA LYS A 225 13.42 2.83 23.67
C LYS A 225 14.71 3.30 22.98
N ALA A 226 15.87 2.88 23.48
CA ALA A 226 17.17 3.27 22.92
C ALA A 226 17.31 2.79 21.46
N LEU A 227 16.83 1.59 21.14
CA LEU A 227 16.83 1.04 19.78
C LEU A 227 15.92 1.84 18.84
N GLY A 228 14.70 2.17 19.28
CA GLY A 228 13.77 2.98 18.51
C GLY A 228 14.31 4.39 18.24
N GLU A 229 14.89 5.05 19.26
CA GLU A 229 15.56 6.36 19.11
C GLU A 229 16.70 6.27 18.08
N ALA A 230 17.51 5.21 18.12
CA ALA A 230 18.60 5.01 17.16
C ALA A 230 18.08 4.85 15.71
N PHE A 231 17.02 4.08 15.47
CA PHE A 231 16.40 3.98 14.14
C PHE A 231 15.86 5.31 13.65
N ILE A 232 15.18 6.07 14.52
CA ILE A 232 14.65 7.40 14.20
C ILE A 232 15.80 8.35 13.81
N GLU A 233 16.89 8.36 14.58
CA GLU A 233 18.06 9.20 14.33
C GLU A 233 18.78 8.81 13.04
N ILE A 234 19.08 7.52 12.84
CA ILE A 234 19.74 7.00 11.64
C ILE A 234 18.94 7.35 10.39
N ALA A 235 17.61 7.21 10.43
CA ALA A 235 16.73 7.56 9.32
C ALA A 235 16.77 9.04 8.91
N GLN A 236 17.30 9.94 9.76
CA GLN A 236 17.48 11.35 9.42
C GLN A 236 18.83 11.65 8.77
N THR A 237 19.79 10.74 8.81
CA THR A 237 21.08 10.88 8.13
C THR A 237 20.90 10.77 6.61
N ASP A 238 21.82 11.32 5.83
CA ASP A 238 21.75 11.23 4.36
C ASP A 238 21.82 9.78 3.88
N GLU A 239 22.67 8.96 4.50
CA GLU A 239 22.81 7.54 4.20
C GLU A 239 21.52 6.76 4.61
N GLY A 240 20.99 6.99 5.79
CA GLY A 240 19.76 6.36 6.27
C GLY A 240 18.58 6.69 5.37
N LYS A 241 18.39 7.96 4.98
CA LYS A 241 17.37 8.38 4.03
C LYS A 241 17.48 7.65 2.69
N GLN A 242 18.70 7.51 2.18
CA GLN A 242 18.95 6.80 0.93
C GLN A 242 18.54 5.32 1.04
N ILE A 243 18.87 4.66 2.15
CA ILE A 243 18.54 3.25 2.39
C ILE A 243 17.03 3.05 2.45
N ILE A 244 16.32 3.81 3.31
CA ILE A 244 14.87 3.61 3.51
C ILE A 244 14.03 4.08 2.33
N SER A 245 14.56 4.95 1.47
CA SER A 245 13.87 5.44 0.26
C SER A 245 13.50 4.32 -0.73
N VAL A 246 14.18 3.17 -0.67
CA VAL A 246 13.85 1.98 -1.48
C VAL A 246 12.39 1.55 -1.25
N PHE A 247 11.88 1.72 -0.03
CA PHE A 247 10.49 1.45 0.35
C PHE A 247 9.59 2.70 0.30
N SER A 248 10.07 3.80 -0.31
CA SER A 248 9.37 5.10 -0.31
C SER A 248 9.15 5.65 1.11
N GLN A 249 10.01 5.28 2.05
CA GLN A 249 10.01 5.76 3.43
C GLN A 249 10.95 6.96 3.57
N VAL A 250 10.64 7.86 4.51
CA VAL A 250 11.41 9.09 4.76
C VAL A 250 11.81 9.25 6.22
N GLY A 251 11.40 8.33 7.08
CA GLY A 251 11.69 8.34 8.51
C GLY A 251 10.85 7.31 9.25
N TYR A 252 10.96 7.36 10.57
CA TYR A 252 10.18 6.55 11.50
C TYR A 252 9.62 7.42 12.63
N THR A 253 8.50 6.98 13.20
CA THR A 253 7.91 7.51 14.42
C THR A 253 7.50 6.36 15.34
N TRP A 254 7.27 6.64 16.62
CA TRP A 254 6.73 5.65 17.54
C TRP A 254 5.35 5.18 17.06
N GLY A 255 5.18 3.87 17.00
CA GLY A 255 3.92 3.23 16.66
C GLY A 255 3.31 2.50 17.86
N LYS A 256 2.10 2.03 17.70
CA LYS A 256 1.38 1.20 18.68
C LYS A 256 0.47 0.20 17.98
N ASP A 257 0.18 -0.90 18.62
CA ASP A 257 -0.66 -1.97 18.10
C ASP A 257 -2.03 -1.48 17.58
N SER A 258 -2.70 -0.57 18.31
CA SER A 258 -4.01 -0.03 17.93
C SER A 258 -4.00 0.83 16.65
N ASP A 259 -2.84 1.27 16.16
CA ASP A 259 -2.73 1.98 14.89
C ASP A 259 -3.11 1.08 13.70
N TYR A 260 -3.05 -0.24 13.90
CA TYR A 260 -3.33 -1.27 12.90
C TYR A 260 -4.70 -1.95 13.06
N ASP A 261 -5.61 -1.39 13.87
CA ASP A 261 -6.98 -1.90 14.00
C ASP A 261 -7.72 -1.90 12.67
N GLY A 262 -7.48 -0.89 11.82
CA GLY A 262 -8.02 -0.86 10.45
C GLY A 262 -7.60 -2.05 9.59
N GLU A 263 -6.37 -2.56 9.76
CA GLU A 263 -5.90 -3.77 9.07
C GLU A 263 -6.58 -5.04 9.61
N ARG A 264 -6.86 -5.11 10.93
CA ARG A 264 -7.62 -6.20 11.54
C ARG A 264 -9.03 -6.25 11.01
N ASP A 265 -9.71 -5.11 11.01
CA ASP A 265 -11.07 -4.98 10.48
C ASP A 265 -11.12 -5.35 9.01
N ALA A 266 -10.15 -4.89 8.21
CA ALA A 266 -9.98 -5.19 6.81
C ALA A 266 -9.93 -6.71 6.57
N GLN A 267 -9.07 -7.41 7.29
CA GLN A 267 -8.92 -8.85 7.14
C GLN A 267 -10.14 -9.63 7.66
N ALA A 268 -10.77 -9.16 8.74
CA ALA A 268 -11.99 -9.78 9.27
C ALA A 268 -13.14 -9.68 8.27
N MET A 269 -13.32 -8.52 7.62
CA MET A 269 -14.35 -8.31 6.60
C MET A 269 -14.12 -9.21 5.38
N LEU A 270 -12.90 -9.31 4.87
CA LEU A 270 -12.58 -10.19 3.73
C LEU A 270 -12.82 -11.67 4.04
N LYS A 271 -12.45 -12.12 5.24
CA LYS A 271 -12.74 -13.51 5.69
C LYS A 271 -14.24 -13.79 5.77
N SER A 272 -15.04 -12.78 6.12
CA SER A 272 -16.51 -12.92 6.18
C SER A 272 -17.16 -12.90 4.80
N ALA A 273 -16.64 -12.12 3.87
CA ALA A 273 -17.15 -12.01 2.50
C ALA A 273 -16.84 -13.24 1.63
N GLY A 274 -15.77 -13.97 1.95
CA GLY A 274 -15.37 -15.21 1.23
C GLY A 274 -16.10 -16.49 1.68
N LYS A 275 -17.10 -16.36 2.58
CA LYS A 275 -18.00 -17.45 3.00
C LYS A 275 -19.36 -17.31 2.33
#